data_af9a34fdbb5acefce141ad30d60808d1
#
_entry.id   af9a34fdbb5acefce141ad30d60808d1
#
_cell.length_a   1.000
_cell.length_b   1.000
_cell.length_c   1.000
_cell.angle_alpha   90.00
_cell.angle_beta   90.00
_cell.angle_gamma   90.00
#
_symmetry.space_group_name_H-M   'P 1'
#
loop_
_entity.id
_entity.type
_entity.pdbx_description
1 polymer ?
#
loop_
_entity_poly.entity_id
_entity_poly.type
_entity_poly.pdbx_seq_one_letter_code
_entity_poly.pdbx_strand_id
1 'polypeptide(L)'
;MNNYDSEHKSNIDFKIMAFFFKIRDFFKDPMKKIEKVDLQKGDYILEYGCGPGSYTIPIAEKIGPTGKVFAADIHPLASEKVKKRADKNDLSNIDTITTDCKVDLEKSSIDKVVLIDVLHGLENYESHLKEFYRVLKKDGRLWVDDHHFDEQQIKSRILSTDLFRYVGKVDSLYEFQKVSL
;
A
#
# COMPACT_ATOMS: atom_id res chain seq x y z
N MET A 1 23.84 17.68 12.24
CA MET A 1 23.10 16.58 12.88
C MET A 1 23.67 15.29 12.33
N ASN A 2 24.14 14.38 13.20
CA ASN A 2 24.75 13.13 12.75
C ASN A 2 23.67 12.20 12.19
N ASN A 3 23.97 11.42 11.14
CA ASN A 3 23.04 10.44 10.54
C ASN A 3 22.42 9.50 11.58
N TYR A 4 23.17 9.16 12.64
CA TYR A 4 22.69 8.33 13.75
C TYR A 4 21.52 8.97 14.52
N ASP A 5 21.57 10.27 14.78
CA ASP A 5 20.51 10.97 15.54
C ASP A 5 19.22 11.08 14.69
N SER A 6 19.33 11.26 13.38
CA SER A 6 18.18 11.33 12.47
C SER A 6 17.51 9.96 12.31
N GLU A 7 18.29 8.89 12.17
CA GLU A 7 17.79 7.52 12.08
C GLU A 7 17.11 7.07 13.39
N HIS A 8 17.71 7.40 14.54
CA HIS A 8 17.14 7.06 15.85
C HIS A 8 15.81 7.78 16.09
N LYS A 9 15.72 9.06 15.72
CA LYS A 9 14.49 9.83 15.80
C LYS A 9 13.40 9.24 14.89
N SER A 10 13.74 8.94 13.63
CA SER A 10 12.85 8.27 12.69
C SER A 10 12.33 6.94 13.21
N ASN A 11 13.19 6.14 13.87
CA ASN A 11 12.79 4.88 14.48
C ASN A 11 11.83 5.05 15.67
N ILE A 12 11.99 6.11 16.48
CA ILE A 12 11.06 6.42 17.57
C ILE A 12 9.72 6.85 17.01
N ASP A 13 9.71 7.75 16.02
CA ASP A 13 8.49 8.24 15.40
C ASP A 13 7.71 7.08 14.76
N PHE A 14 8.39 6.17 14.07
CA PHE A 14 7.78 4.96 13.52
C PHE A 14 7.15 4.06 14.61
N LYS A 15 7.85 3.86 15.74
CA LYS A 15 7.32 3.04 16.85
C LYS A 15 6.08 3.67 17.48
N ILE A 16 6.06 4.99 17.62
CA ILE A 16 4.91 5.74 18.13
C ILE A 16 3.74 5.60 17.15
N MET A 17 3.97 5.81 15.86
CA MET A 17 2.97 5.62 14.82
C MET A 17 2.41 4.19 14.83
N ALA A 18 3.29 3.17 14.88
CA ALA A 18 2.87 1.77 14.94
C ALA A 18 2.05 1.42 16.18
N PHE A 19 2.29 2.09 17.31
CA PHE A 19 1.48 1.95 18.51
C PHE A 19 0.08 2.54 18.32
N PHE A 20 -0.03 3.74 17.72
CA PHE A 20 -1.33 4.33 17.41
C PHE A 20 -2.11 3.50 16.38
N PHE A 21 -1.45 2.92 15.40
CA PHE A 21 -2.10 2.01 14.45
C PHE A 21 -2.65 0.77 15.14
N LYS A 22 -1.92 0.20 16.10
CA LYS A 22 -2.42 -0.92 16.89
C LYS A 22 -3.69 -0.57 17.68
N ILE A 23 -3.75 0.64 18.25
CA ILE A 23 -4.95 1.13 18.94
C ILE A 23 -6.09 1.34 17.93
N ARG A 24 -5.82 2.00 16.80
CA ARG A 24 -6.79 2.19 15.71
C ARG A 24 -7.37 0.86 15.24
N ASP A 25 -6.51 -0.14 14.97
CA ASP A 25 -6.88 -1.46 14.46
C ASP A 25 -7.75 -2.23 15.45
N PHE A 26 -7.59 -1.97 16.76
CA PHE A 26 -8.46 -2.53 17.78
C PHE A 26 -9.90 -2.00 17.71
N PHE A 27 -10.07 -0.71 17.37
CA PHE A 27 -11.39 -0.08 17.26
C PHE A 27 -11.97 -0.12 15.83
N LYS A 28 -11.11 -0.16 14.82
CA LYS A 28 -11.50 -0.18 13.41
C LYS A 28 -10.81 -1.36 12.74
N ASP A 29 -11.53 -2.48 12.61
CA ASP A 29 -11.03 -3.69 11.97
C ASP A 29 -10.55 -3.42 10.53
N PRO A 30 -9.24 -3.56 10.24
CA PRO A 30 -8.71 -3.34 8.89
C PRO A 30 -9.31 -4.28 7.84
N MET A 31 -9.75 -5.48 8.24
CA MET A 31 -10.40 -6.45 7.33
C MET A 31 -11.64 -5.83 6.67
N LYS A 32 -12.46 -5.09 7.42
CA LYS A 32 -13.67 -4.43 6.89
C LYS A 32 -13.38 -3.45 5.74
N LYS A 33 -12.20 -2.79 5.77
CA LYS A 33 -11.77 -1.93 4.65
C LYS A 33 -11.30 -2.78 3.47
N ILE A 34 -10.52 -3.83 3.73
CA ILE A 34 -9.98 -4.72 2.70
C ILE A 34 -11.08 -5.55 2.02
N GLU A 35 -12.16 -5.88 2.71
CA GLU A 35 -13.34 -6.55 2.11
C GLU A 35 -13.96 -5.74 0.96
N LYS A 36 -13.79 -4.43 0.96
CA LYS A 36 -14.31 -3.51 -0.06
C LYS A 36 -13.39 -3.35 -1.27
N VAL A 37 -12.12 -3.70 -1.12
CA VAL A 37 -11.20 -3.84 -2.24
C VAL A 37 -11.54 -5.14 -2.97
N ASP A 38 -11.76 -5.06 -4.28
CA ASP A 38 -12.07 -6.24 -5.11
C ASP A 38 -10.83 -7.13 -5.28
N LEU A 39 -10.44 -7.85 -4.19
CA LEU A 39 -9.34 -8.80 -4.18
C LEU A 39 -9.83 -10.20 -4.49
N GLN A 40 -9.13 -10.89 -5.40
CA GLN A 40 -9.41 -12.28 -5.78
C GLN A 40 -8.36 -13.23 -5.22
N LYS A 41 -8.74 -14.52 -5.05
CA LYS A 41 -7.78 -15.56 -4.73
C LYS A 41 -6.72 -15.66 -5.83
N GLY A 42 -5.45 -15.67 -5.43
CA GLY A 42 -4.32 -15.73 -6.35
C GLY A 42 -3.82 -14.38 -6.89
N ASP A 43 -4.45 -13.25 -6.51
CA ASP A 43 -3.97 -11.91 -6.90
C ASP A 43 -2.55 -11.64 -6.40
N TYR A 44 -1.79 -10.89 -7.19
CA TYR A 44 -0.50 -10.31 -6.82
C TYR A 44 -0.70 -8.84 -6.51
N ILE A 45 -0.51 -8.47 -5.25
CA ILE A 45 -0.85 -7.15 -4.71
C ILE A 45 0.42 -6.40 -4.30
N LEU A 46 0.56 -5.16 -4.73
CA LEU A 46 1.50 -4.21 -4.15
C LEU A 46 0.75 -3.33 -3.13
N GLU A 47 1.01 -3.50 -1.85
CA GLU A 47 0.63 -2.55 -0.81
C GLU A 47 1.78 -1.56 -0.63
N TYR A 48 1.57 -0.30 -0.98
CA TYR A 48 2.58 0.74 -0.88
C TYR A 48 2.31 1.66 0.32
N GLY A 49 3.31 1.81 1.21
CA GLY A 49 3.18 2.43 2.52
C GLY A 49 2.55 1.49 3.54
N CYS A 50 3.03 0.24 3.60
CA CYS A 50 2.44 -0.81 4.43
C CYS A 50 2.53 -0.55 5.95
N GLY A 51 3.44 0.33 6.38
CA GLY A 51 3.67 0.63 7.79
C GLY A 51 3.90 -0.64 8.63
N PRO A 52 3.23 -0.78 9.78
CA PRO A 52 3.37 -1.96 10.63
C PRO A 52 2.59 -3.20 10.12
N GLY A 53 2.02 -3.16 8.92
CA GLY A 53 1.31 -4.29 8.31
C GLY A 53 -0.16 -4.42 8.72
N SER A 54 -0.83 -3.30 9.00
CA SER A 54 -2.25 -3.30 9.40
C SER A 54 -3.16 -3.87 8.33
N TYR A 55 -2.90 -3.53 7.07
CA TYR A 55 -3.66 -4.03 5.93
C TYR A 55 -2.99 -5.20 5.22
N THR A 56 -1.66 -5.36 5.35
CA THR A 56 -0.89 -6.46 4.76
C THR A 56 -1.45 -7.83 5.12
N ILE A 57 -1.70 -8.05 6.41
CA ILE A 57 -2.20 -9.34 6.91
C ILE A 57 -3.60 -9.64 6.34
N PRO A 58 -4.61 -8.76 6.46
CA PRO A 58 -5.92 -8.96 5.83
C PRO A 58 -5.87 -9.19 4.31
N ILE A 59 -5.00 -8.47 3.59
CA ILE A 59 -4.81 -8.68 2.15
C ILE A 59 -4.31 -10.10 1.88
N ALA A 60 -3.25 -10.52 2.58
CA ALA A 60 -2.64 -11.84 2.39
C ALA A 60 -3.59 -13.00 2.69
N GLU A 61 -4.40 -12.87 3.75
CA GLU A 61 -5.46 -13.83 4.09
C GLU A 61 -6.52 -13.90 2.99
N LYS A 62 -6.96 -12.74 2.48
CA LYS A 62 -8.01 -12.65 1.48
C LYS A 62 -7.59 -13.26 0.14
N ILE A 63 -6.39 -12.98 -0.35
CA ILE A 63 -5.89 -13.53 -1.62
C ILE A 63 -5.45 -15.00 -1.51
N GLY A 64 -5.18 -15.48 -0.30
CA GLY A 64 -4.80 -16.88 -0.02
C GLY A 64 -3.39 -17.26 -0.49
N PRO A 65 -3.00 -18.53 -0.27
CA PRO A 65 -1.61 -18.97 -0.42
C PRO A 65 -1.10 -19.00 -1.87
N THR A 66 -1.97 -18.94 -2.86
CA THR A 66 -1.61 -18.87 -4.29
C THR A 66 -1.38 -17.45 -4.78
N GLY A 67 -1.83 -16.45 -4.02
CA GLY A 67 -1.55 -15.03 -4.27
C GLY A 67 -0.28 -14.57 -3.56
N LYS A 68 0.11 -13.30 -3.78
CA LYS A 68 1.30 -12.73 -3.18
C LYS A 68 1.07 -11.26 -2.81
N VAL A 69 1.48 -10.87 -1.60
CA VAL A 69 1.55 -9.46 -1.18
C VAL A 69 3.00 -8.99 -1.20
N PHE A 70 3.26 -7.90 -1.91
CA PHE A 70 4.49 -7.14 -1.84
C PHE A 70 4.23 -5.91 -0.96
N ALA A 71 4.66 -5.98 0.29
CA ALA A 71 4.48 -4.94 1.29
C ALA A 71 5.65 -3.95 1.24
N ALA A 72 5.44 -2.81 0.60
CA ALA A 72 6.47 -1.79 0.39
C ALA A 72 6.32 -0.63 1.38
N ASP A 73 7.45 -0.16 1.93
CA ASP A 73 7.50 1.03 2.78
C ASP A 73 8.90 1.66 2.71
N ILE A 74 8.99 2.95 2.97
CA ILE A 74 10.27 3.66 3.03
C ILE A 74 11.05 3.29 4.31
N HIS A 75 10.35 2.90 5.37
CA HIS A 75 10.96 2.68 6.67
C HIS A 75 11.35 1.20 6.90
N PRO A 76 12.63 0.87 7.19
CA PRO A 76 13.09 -0.51 7.38
C PRO A 76 12.34 -1.28 8.48
N LEU A 77 11.93 -0.59 9.56
CA LEU A 77 11.16 -1.22 10.64
C LEU A 77 9.79 -1.70 10.20
N ALA A 78 9.23 -1.18 9.09
CA ALA A 78 7.99 -1.68 8.51
C ALA A 78 8.17 -3.15 8.09
N SER A 79 9.22 -3.44 7.31
CA SER A 79 9.57 -4.80 6.89
C SER A 79 9.70 -5.76 8.07
N GLU A 80 10.38 -5.36 9.15
CA GLU A 80 10.51 -6.21 10.34
C GLU A 80 9.17 -6.48 11.02
N LYS A 81 8.31 -5.46 11.13
CA LYS A 81 6.98 -5.59 11.74
C LYS A 81 6.07 -6.48 10.93
N VAL A 82 6.06 -6.29 9.59
CA VAL A 82 5.28 -7.13 8.67
C VAL A 82 5.72 -8.59 8.78
N LYS A 83 7.02 -8.88 8.71
CA LYS A 83 7.54 -10.26 8.85
C LYS A 83 7.09 -10.90 10.16
N LYS A 84 7.26 -10.21 11.32
CA LYS A 84 6.82 -10.72 12.61
C LYS A 84 5.32 -10.99 12.68
N ARG A 85 4.50 -10.18 11.98
CA ARG A 85 3.05 -10.40 11.93
C ARG A 85 2.70 -11.55 10.98
N ALA A 86 3.39 -11.68 9.86
CA ALA A 86 3.24 -12.80 8.93
C ALA A 86 3.52 -14.13 9.64
N ASP A 87 4.68 -14.24 10.32
CA ASP A 87 5.06 -15.43 11.09
C ASP A 87 4.02 -15.80 12.15
N LYS A 88 3.50 -14.78 12.88
CA LYS A 88 2.48 -15.00 13.92
C LYS A 88 1.14 -15.51 13.36
N ASN A 89 0.84 -15.26 12.10
CA ASN A 89 -0.40 -15.65 11.44
C ASN A 89 -0.20 -16.80 10.43
N ASP A 90 0.97 -17.46 10.46
CA ASP A 90 1.33 -18.58 9.56
C ASP A 90 1.18 -18.22 8.07
N LEU A 91 1.48 -16.96 7.69
CA LEU A 91 1.39 -16.46 6.32
C LEU A 91 2.76 -16.48 5.63
N SER A 92 2.86 -17.25 4.54
CA SER A 92 4.08 -17.37 3.72
C SER A 92 4.03 -16.60 2.39
N ASN A 93 2.91 -15.96 2.11
CA ASN A 93 2.64 -15.27 0.85
C ASN A 93 2.88 -13.75 0.89
N ILE A 94 3.79 -13.28 1.76
CA ILE A 94 4.14 -11.88 1.94
C ILE A 94 5.63 -11.68 1.72
N ASP A 95 6.01 -10.80 0.80
CA ASP A 95 7.38 -10.26 0.66
C ASP A 95 7.40 -8.80 1.08
N THR A 96 8.50 -8.36 1.67
CA THR A 96 8.66 -6.97 2.11
C THR A 96 9.70 -6.25 1.24
N ILE A 97 9.41 -4.99 0.89
CA ILE A 97 10.28 -4.13 0.07
C ILE A 97 10.54 -2.84 0.84
N THR A 98 11.81 -2.47 1.04
CA THR A 98 12.16 -1.15 1.58
C THR A 98 12.55 -0.25 0.42
N THR A 99 11.73 0.78 0.15
CA THR A 99 11.92 1.67 -0.99
C THR A 99 11.25 3.02 -0.76
N ASP A 100 11.78 4.04 -1.41
CA ASP A 100 11.20 5.38 -1.47
C ASP A 100 10.41 5.66 -2.76
N CYS A 101 10.45 4.75 -3.77
CA CYS A 101 9.65 4.85 -4.98
C CYS A 101 9.66 3.56 -5.80
N LYS A 102 10.84 3.11 -6.28
CA LYS A 102 10.95 1.95 -7.18
C LYS A 102 10.87 0.64 -6.41
N VAL A 103 10.02 -0.27 -6.85
CA VAL A 103 9.74 -1.54 -6.13
C VAL A 103 10.45 -2.77 -6.70
N ASP A 104 11.36 -2.64 -7.63
CA ASP A 104 12.14 -3.74 -8.25
C ASP A 104 11.29 -5.02 -8.56
N LEU A 105 10.07 -4.78 -9.03
CA LEU A 105 9.16 -5.82 -9.51
C LEU A 105 9.11 -5.79 -11.03
N GLU A 106 8.79 -6.91 -11.66
CA GLU A 106 8.65 -7.00 -13.11
C GLU A 106 7.51 -6.10 -13.62
N LYS A 107 7.68 -5.58 -14.84
CA LYS A 107 6.62 -4.85 -15.53
C LYS A 107 5.41 -5.75 -15.72
N SER A 108 4.22 -5.20 -15.47
CA SER A 108 2.94 -5.89 -15.67
C SER A 108 2.81 -7.22 -14.90
N SER A 109 3.33 -7.26 -13.67
CA SER A 109 3.26 -8.43 -12.78
C SER A 109 2.19 -8.32 -11.69
N ILE A 110 1.70 -7.11 -11.39
CA ILE A 110 0.81 -6.82 -10.25
C ILE A 110 -0.64 -6.66 -10.73
N ASP A 111 -1.56 -7.33 -10.06
CA ASP A 111 -3.00 -7.22 -10.32
C ASP A 111 -3.57 -5.92 -9.74
N LYS A 112 -3.21 -5.59 -8.51
CA LYS A 112 -3.71 -4.39 -7.84
C LYS A 112 -2.62 -3.71 -7.00
N VAL A 113 -2.64 -2.38 -7.01
CA VAL A 113 -1.87 -1.53 -6.09
C VAL A 113 -2.84 -0.95 -5.07
N VAL A 114 -2.47 -0.98 -3.79
CA VAL A 114 -3.27 -0.48 -2.68
C VAL A 114 -2.48 0.59 -1.93
N LEU A 115 -3.04 1.80 -1.84
CA LEU A 115 -2.54 2.93 -1.05
C LEU A 115 -3.58 3.33 -0.01
N ILE A 116 -3.28 3.19 1.27
CA ILE A 116 -4.18 3.60 2.36
C ILE A 116 -3.42 4.52 3.31
N ASP A 117 -3.85 5.77 3.40
CA ASP A 117 -3.22 6.83 4.20
C ASP A 117 -1.74 7.06 3.85
N VAL A 118 -1.42 7.13 2.57
CA VAL A 118 -0.03 7.25 2.06
C VAL A 118 0.13 8.41 1.06
N LEU A 119 -0.89 8.68 0.25
CA LEU A 119 -0.80 9.64 -0.86
C LEU A 119 -0.37 11.04 -0.41
N HIS A 120 -0.77 11.46 0.80
CA HIS A 120 -0.41 12.77 1.38
C HIS A 120 1.10 12.90 1.67
N GLY A 121 1.78 11.78 1.94
CA GLY A 121 3.21 11.73 2.24
C GLY A 121 4.12 11.56 1.01
N LEU A 122 3.56 11.37 -0.18
CA LEU A 122 4.34 11.20 -1.40
C LEU A 122 4.74 12.57 -1.99
N GLU A 123 5.98 13.02 -1.73
CA GLU A 123 6.48 14.29 -2.24
C GLU A 123 6.48 14.34 -3.78
N ASN A 124 6.91 13.26 -4.43
CA ASN A 124 6.91 13.11 -5.90
C ASN A 124 5.92 12.03 -6.33
N TYR A 125 4.64 12.27 -6.09
CA TYR A 125 3.57 11.30 -6.40
C TYR A 125 3.51 10.91 -7.89
N GLU A 126 3.92 11.79 -8.82
CA GLU A 126 3.94 11.46 -10.25
C GLU A 126 4.93 10.33 -10.57
N SER A 127 6.11 10.33 -9.94
CA SER A 127 7.09 9.25 -10.09
C SER A 127 6.55 7.93 -9.54
N HIS A 128 5.85 7.97 -8.41
CA HIS A 128 5.19 6.80 -7.85
C HIS A 128 4.07 6.28 -8.77
N LEU A 129 3.25 7.16 -9.33
CA LEU A 129 2.20 6.78 -10.29
C LEU A 129 2.78 6.12 -11.54
N LYS A 130 3.92 6.60 -12.05
CA LYS A 130 4.64 5.96 -13.17
C LYS A 130 5.14 4.57 -12.79
N GLU A 131 5.64 4.39 -11.58
CA GLU A 131 6.09 3.08 -11.09
C GLU A 131 4.90 2.13 -10.88
N PHE A 132 3.80 2.58 -10.28
CA PHE A 132 2.57 1.79 -10.15
C PHE A 132 2.02 1.40 -11.52
N TYR A 133 2.01 2.33 -12.47
CA TYR A 133 1.62 2.05 -13.85
C TYR A 133 2.53 0.98 -14.48
N ARG A 134 3.84 1.05 -14.27
CA ARG A 134 4.80 0.09 -14.82
C ARG A 134 4.54 -1.33 -14.33
N VAL A 135 4.33 -1.50 -13.01
CA VAL A 135 4.16 -2.84 -12.42
C VAL A 135 2.75 -3.41 -12.61
N LEU A 136 1.73 -2.58 -12.72
CA LEU A 136 0.35 -3.03 -12.94
C LEU A 136 0.18 -3.75 -14.28
N LYS A 137 -0.53 -4.87 -14.28
CA LYS A 137 -1.02 -5.57 -15.47
C LYS A 137 -1.91 -4.66 -16.31
N LYS A 138 -2.23 -5.05 -17.54
CA LYS A 138 -3.06 -4.26 -18.47
C LYS A 138 -4.41 -3.86 -17.87
N ASP A 139 -5.07 -4.78 -17.17
CA ASP A 139 -6.36 -4.54 -16.52
C ASP A 139 -6.23 -4.25 -15.03
N GLY A 140 -5.01 -3.94 -14.58
CA GLY A 140 -4.67 -3.70 -13.18
C GLY A 140 -5.38 -2.50 -12.60
N ARG A 141 -5.60 -2.54 -11.28
CA ARG A 141 -6.33 -1.52 -10.52
C ARG A 141 -5.44 -0.86 -9.48
N LEU A 142 -5.66 0.44 -9.32
CA LEU A 142 -5.10 1.23 -8.21
C LEU A 142 -6.24 1.61 -7.26
N TRP A 143 -6.13 1.19 -6.01
CA TRP A 143 -7.06 1.52 -4.94
C TRP A 143 -6.42 2.51 -3.99
N VAL A 144 -7.10 3.62 -3.72
CA VAL A 144 -6.58 4.74 -2.91
C VAL A 144 -7.60 5.15 -1.87
N ASP A 145 -7.14 5.29 -0.63
CA ASP A 145 -7.86 5.96 0.45
C ASP A 145 -6.87 6.86 1.20
N ASP A 146 -7.24 8.11 1.44
CA ASP A 146 -6.42 9.03 2.22
C ASP A 146 -7.32 10.05 2.92
N HIS A 147 -7.34 10.01 4.24
CA HIS A 147 -8.22 10.88 5.04
C HIS A 147 -7.77 12.34 5.12
N HIS A 148 -6.56 12.65 4.61
CA HIS A 148 -6.03 14.03 4.52
C HIS A 148 -6.54 14.77 3.28
N PHE A 149 -7.15 14.05 2.33
CA PHE A 149 -7.62 14.61 1.07
C PHE A 149 -9.11 14.35 0.85
N ASP A 150 -9.76 15.33 0.26
CA ASP A 150 -11.12 15.14 -0.28
C ASP A 150 -11.08 14.39 -1.63
N GLU A 151 -12.25 14.05 -2.14
CA GLU A 151 -12.41 13.32 -3.40
C GLU A 151 -11.77 14.05 -4.59
N GLN A 152 -11.92 15.37 -4.68
CA GLN A 152 -11.38 16.16 -5.78
C GLN A 152 -9.86 16.17 -5.74
N GLN A 153 -9.28 16.29 -4.55
CA GLN A 153 -7.83 16.27 -4.35
C GLN A 153 -7.22 14.91 -4.69
N ILE A 154 -7.85 13.79 -4.30
CA ILE A 154 -7.39 12.44 -4.68
C ILE A 154 -7.46 12.28 -6.19
N LYS A 155 -8.61 12.60 -6.80
CA LYS A 155 -8.79 12.47 -8.25
C LYS A 155 -7.79 13.33 -9.04
N SER A 156 -7.62 14.59 -8.65
CA SER A 156 -6.70 15.49 -9.37
C SER A 156 -5.26 14.99 -9.35
N ARG A 157 -4.80 14.42 -8.23
CA ARG A 157 -3.45 13.83 -8.14
C ARG A 157 -3.29 12.59 -9.00
N ILE A 158 -4.21 11.64 -8.87
CA ILE A 158 -4.07 10.36 -9.59
C ILE A 158 -4.24 10.55 -11.11
N LEU A 159 -5.12 11.44 -11.53
CA LEU A 159 -5.39 11.69 -12.95
C LEU A 159 -4.42 12.67 -13.62
N SER A 160 -3.54 13.34 -12.86
CA SER A 160 -2.59 14.33 -13.39
C SER A 160 -1.61 13.80 -14.42
N THR A 161 -1.38 12.49 -14.44
CA THR A 161 -0.40 11.83 -15.33
C THR A 161 -1.03 11.18 -16.56
N ASP A 162 -2.35 11.18 -16.71
CA ASP A 162 -3.11 10.47 -17.76
C ASP A 162 -2.86 8.94 -17.81
N LEU A 163 -2.16 8.39 -16.81
CA LEU A 163 -1.84 6.97 -16.73
C LEU A 163 -3.00 6.11 -16.20
N PHE A 164 -3.95 6.77 -15.52
CA PHE A 164 -5.09 6.12 -14.87
C PHE A 164 -6.39 6.80 -15.28
N ARG A 165 -7.48 6.04 -15.26
CA ARG A 165 -8.86 6.55 -15.35
C ARG A 165 -9.62 6.21 -14.09
N TYR A 166 -10.48 7.09 -13.65
CA TYR A 166 -11.37 6.85 -12.51
C TYR A 166 -12.43 5.81 -12.88
N VAL A 167 -12.67 4.85 -11.99
CA VAL A 167 -13.68 3.79 -12.16
C VAL A 167 -14.84 3.99 -11.22
N GLY A 168 -14.59 4.21 -9.94
CA GLY A 168 -15.64 4.33 -8.95
C GLY A 168 -15.11 4.55 -7.53
N LYS A 169 -16.06 4.53 -6.58
CA LYS A 169 -15.79 4.69 -5.16
C LYS A 169 -16.65 3.73 -4.35
N VAL A 170 -16.04 3.10 -3.35
CA VAL A 170 -16.75 2.30 -2.35
C VAL A 170 -16.34 2.81 -0.98
N ASP A 171 -17.27 3.42 -0.24
CA ASP A 171 -17.01 4.16 1.01
C ASP A 171 -15.93 5.24 0.81
N SER A 172 -14.77 5.10 1.48
CA SER A 172 -13.61 6.01 1.36
C SER A 172 -12.58 5.57 0.33
N LEU A 173 -12.76 4.39 -0.28
CA LEU A 173 -11.82 3.81 -1.25
C LEU A 173 -12.18 4.23 -2.67
N TYR A 174 -11.22 4.80 -3.38
CA TYR A 174 -11.32 5.23 -4.77
C TYR A 174 -10.62 4.22 -5.67
N GLU A 175 -11.32 3.77 -6.70
CA GLU A 175 -10.79 2.83 -7.69
C GLU A 175 -10.40 3.55 -8.97
N PHE A 176 -9.18 3.26 -9.43
CA PHE A 176 -8.66 3.71 -10.71
C PHE A 176 -8.17 2.52 -11.52
N GLN A 177 -8.32 2.60 -12.84
CA GLN A 177 -7.83 1.60 -13.77
C GLN A 177 -6.67 2.16 -14.57
N LYS A 178 -5.65 1.31 -14.78
CA LYS A 178 -4.56 1.57 -15.72
C LYS A 178 -5.11 1.81 -17.13
N VAL A 179 -4.70 2.90 -17.77
CA VAL A 179 -5.00 3.20 -19.18
C VAL A 179 -4.10 2.36 -20.07
N SER A 180 -4.66 1.73 -21.09
CA SER A 180 -3.85 1.06 -22.13
C SER A 180 -3.34 2.13 -23.09
N LEU A 181 -2.04 2.39 -23.06
CA LEU A 181 -1.33 3.24 -24.02
C LEU A 181 -0.87 2.40 -25.21
#